data_ad3f913acad0af3652baec2d5860fad9
#
_entry.id   ad3f913acad0af3652baec2d5860fad9
#
_cell.length_a   1.000
_cell.length_b   1.000
_cell.length_c   1.000
_cell.angle_alpha   90.00
_cell.angle_beta   90.00
_cell.angle_gamma   90.00
#
_symmetry.space_group_name_H-M   'P 1'
#
loop_
_entity.id
_entity.type
_entity.pdbx_description
1 polymer ?
#
loop_
_entity_poly.entity_id
_entity_poly.type
_entity_poly.pdbx_seq_one_letter_code
_entity_poly.pdbx_strand_id
1 'polypeptide(L)'
;MITMAHMAEWRGAINRMDDYIYGLPDGHEYKTLFLLMDGYKSYIQEGTDSVEHVLSNNGSPEAKTLLGIITLDKGDTISGMNMVKDAAEQGCSLAELLLTIPDWKGRLRADATKLGIIAHRVPLAYLILGDLYYEPDDNGKSNKQLAVEYYMKAEEHAVLDRHGAERVLDYYRNGWNVQLTEDDIKRLELIVQPK
;
A
#
# COMPACT_ATOMS: atom_id res chain seq x y z
N MET A 1 -19.35 -9.15 -5.87
CA MET A 1 -19.24 -9.75 -4.52
C MET A 1 -17.76 -9.79 -4.18
N ILE A 2 -17.30 -8.99 -3.21
CA ILE A 2 -15.91 -8.98 -2.73
C ILE A 2 -15.74 -10.27 -1.92
N THR A 3 -14.75 -11.10 -2.26
CA THR A 3 -14.54 -12.39 -1.57
C THR A 3 -13.61 -12.20 -0.37
N MET A 4 -13.72 -13.10 0.62
CA MET A 4 -12.85 -13.13 1.81
C MET A 4 -11.36 -13.18 1.45
N ALA A 5 -10.98 -13.75 0.30
CA ALA A 5 -9.60 -13.78 -0.19
C ALA A 5 -9.08 -12.37 -0.53
N HIS A 6 -9.88 -11.52 -1.15
CA HIS A 6 -9.53 -10.13 -1.45
C HIS A 6 -9.28 -9.32 -0.20
N MET A 7 -10.05 -9.60 0.84
CA MET A 7 -9.90 -8.96 2.14
C MET A 7 -8.58 -9.35 2.81
N ALA A 8 -8.15 -10.62 2.64
CA ALA A 8 -6.88 -11.10 3.16
C ALA A 8 -5.68 -10.44 2.44
N GLU A 9 -5.77 -10.22 1.12
CA GLU A 9 -4.74 -9.52 0.34
C GLU A 9 -4.65 -8.03 0.70
N TRP A 10 -5.79 -7.38 0.90
CA TRP A 10 -5.86 -6.02 1.41
C TRP A 10 -5.23 -5.90 2.81
N ARG A 11 -5.56 -6.83 3.70
CA ARG A 11 -4.94 -6.91 5.03
C ARG A 11 -3.42 -7.10 4.94
N GLY A 12 -2.96 -7.91 3.98
CA GLY A 12 -1.53 -8.10 3.73
C GLY A 12 -0.83 -6.82 3.24
N ALA A 13 -1.46 -6.06 2.35
CA ALA A 13 -0.95 -4.76 1.89
C ALA A 13 -0.95 -3.72 3.03
N ILE A 14 -2.03 -3.66 3.80
CA ILE A 14 -2.17 -2.78 4.96
C ILE A 14 -1.13 -3.14 6.05
N ASN A 15 -0.94 -4.42 6.36
CA ASN A 15 0.06 -4.86 7.34
C ASN A 15 1.50 -4.54 6.90
N ARG A 16 1.79 -4.56 5.60
CA ARG A 16 3.10 -4.12 5.07
C ARG A 16 3.31 -2.61 5.21
N MET A 17 2.24 -1.81 5.18
CA MET A 17 2.30 -0.38 5.44
C MET A 17 2.64 -0.06 6.90
N ASP A 18 2.33 -0.93 7.83
CA ASP A 18 2.55 -0.70 9.26
C ASP A 18 4.01 -0.37 9.59
N ASP A 19 4.94 -1.20 9.12
CA ASP A 19 6.37 -1.03 9.40
C ASP A 19 6.93 0.29 8.87
N TYR A 20 6.39 0.75 7.74
CA TYR A 20 6.75 2.02 7.14
C TYR A 20 6.21 3.21 7.95
N ILE A 21 4.94 3.16 8.29
CA ILE A 21 4.23 4.28 8.91
C ILE A 21 4.73 4.57 10.33
N TYR A 22 5.16 3.53 11.09
CA TYR A 22 5.77 3.73 12.40
C TYR A 22 7.06 4.55 12.37
N GLY A 23 7.79 4.53 11.25
CA GLY A 23 8.99 5.32 11.05
C GLY A 23 8.76 6.78 10.66
N LEU A 24 7.53 7.17 10.31
CA LEU A 24 7.23 8.52 9.85
C LEU A 24 7.24 9.57 10.98
N PRO A 25 7.62 10.83 10.68
CA PRO A 25 7.55 11.93 11.63
C PRO A 25 6.13 12.17 12.16
N ASP A 26 6.04 12.65 13.41
CA ASP A 26 4.76 13.10 13.97
C ASP A 26 4.17 14.24 13.13
N GLY A 27 2.87 14.14 12.81
CA GLY A 27 2.16 15.10 11.95
C GLY A 27 2.23 14.81 10.46
N HIS A 28 2.91 13.75 10.02
CA HIS A 28 2.84 13.31 8.64
C HIS A 28 1.42 12.78 8.33
N GLU A 29 0.87 13.12 7.16
CA GLU A 29 -0.50 12.72 6.78
C GLU A 29 -0.71 11.19 6.88
N TYR A 30 0.30 10.39 6.53
CA TYR A 30 0.27 8.94 6.67
C TYR A 30 0.28 8.45 8.12
N LYS A 31 0.87 9.22 9.07
CA LYS A 31 0.82 8.86 10.49
C LYS A 31 -0.56 9.09 11.08
N THR A 32 -1.28 10.11 10.63
CA THR A 32 -2.70 10.32 10.95
C THR A 32 -3.54 9.16 10.42
N LEU A 33 -3.31 8.76 9.17
CA LEU A 33 -3.89 7.56 8.56
C LEU A 33 -3.60 6.31 9.39
N PHE A 34 -2.37 6.15 9.88
CA PHE A 34 -1.97 5.00 10.67
C PHE A 34 -2.67 4.92 12.03
N LEU A 35 -2.75 6.02 12.75
CA LEU A 35 -3.49 6.07 14.01
C LEU A 35 -4.99 5.74 13.80
N LEU A 36 -5.52 6.13 12.64
CA LEU A 36 -6.86 5.73 12.21
C LEU A 36 -6.94 4.24 11.83
N MET A 37 -5.87 3.69 11.26
CA MET A 37 -5.77 2.25 10.92
C MET A 37 -5.55 1.36 12.14
N ASP A 38 -4.86 1.83 13.16
CA ASP A 38 -4.79 1.15 14.47
C ASP A 38 -6.18 1.08 15.12
N GLY A 39 -6.97 2.13 14.97
CA GLY A 39 -8.39 2.10 15.29
C GLY A 39 -9.17 1.06 14.46
N TYR A 40 -8.84 0.89 13.17
CA TYR A 40 -9.43 -0.13 12.30
C TYR A 40 -8.99 -1.56 12.68
N LYS A 41 -7.74 -1.77 13.09
CA LYS A 41 -7.28 -3.06 13.64
C LYS A 41 -8.02 -3.42 14.91
N SER A 42 -8.19 -2.46 15.82
CA SER A 42 -9.00 -2.64 17.03
C SER A 42 -10.45 -2.96 16.69
N TYR A 43 -11.01 -2.31 15.66
CA TYR A 43 -12.34 -2.62 15.14
C TYR A 43 -12.46 -4.06 14.67
N ILE A 44 -11.49 -4.56 13.86
CA ILE A 44 -11.49 -5.95 13.38
C ILE A 44 -11.38 -6.94 14.55
N GLN A 45 -10.60 -6.60 15.57
CA GLN A 45 -10.36 -7.48 16.72
C GLN A 45 -11.49 -7.44 17.75
N GLU A 46 -12.08 -6.26 17.97
CA GLU A 46 -13.03 -6.02 19.05
C GLU A 46 -14.48 -5.91 18.58
N GLY A 47 -14.73 -5.76 17.26
CA GLY A 47 -16.07 -5.71 16.67
C GLY A 47 -16.90 -4.51 17.11
N THR A 48 -16.28 -3.37 17.39
CA THR A 48 -16.95 -2.22 18.01
C THR A 48 -17.45 -1.19 16.99
N ASP A 49 -18.71 -0.81 17.08
CA ASP A 49 -19.31 0.33 16.36
C ASP A 49 -18.67 1.69 16.71
N SER A 50 -17.81 1.71 17.72
CA SER A 50 -17.15 2.92 18.21
C SER A 50 -16.21 3.57 17.20
N VAL A 51 -15.48 2.76 16.40
CA VAL A 51 -14.53 3.29 15.40
C VAL A 51 -15.28 3.97 14.25
N GLU A 52 -16.36 3.41 13.77
CA GLU A 52 -17.18 4.04 12.73
C GLU A 52 -17.75 5.38 13.18
N HIS A 53 -18.20 5.45 14.43
CA HIS A 53 -18.69 6.70 15.00
C HIS A 53 -17.59 7.77 15.08
N VAL A 54 -16.37 7.38 15.48
CA VAL A 54 -15.22 8.29 15.51
C VAL A 54 -14.84 8.75 14.10
N LEU A 55 -14.78 7.83 13.14
CA LEU A 55 -14.44 8.15 11.74
C LEU A 55 -15.51 9.04 11.08
N SER A 56 -16.79 8.75 11.30
CA SER A 56 -17.89 9.56 10.73
C SER A 56 -17.93 10.98 11.27
N ASN A 57 -17.46 11.21 12.49
CA ASN A 57 -17.38 12.54 13.09
C ASN A 57 -16.10 13.30 12.75
N ASN A 58 -15.12 12.66 12.18
CA ASN A 58 -13.81 13.24 11.85
C ASN A 58 -13.91 13.87 10.49
N GLY A 59 -14.58 14.27 9.77
CA GLY A 59 -14.71 14.98 8.49
C GLY A 59 -13.47 15.02 7.56
N SER A 60 -12.33 14.39 7.92
CA SER A 60 -11.13 14.36 7.06
C SER A 60 -11.28 13.37 5.89
N PRO A 61 -10.63 13.62 4.74
CA PRO A 61 -10.64 12.68 3.61
C PRO A 61 -10.07 11.31 3.98
N GLU A 62 -9.09 11.26 4.88
CA GLU A 62 -8.49 10.04 5.39
C GLU A 62 -9.48 9.21 6.20
N ALA A 63 -10.20 9.85 7.13
CA ALA A 63 -11.24 9.20 7.92
C ALA A 63 -12.37 8.68 7.02
N LYS A 64 -12.77 9.47 6.01
CA LYS A 64 -13.75 9.05 5.00
C LYS A 64 -13.26 7.85 4.19
N THR A 65 -11.97 7.81 3.83
CA THR A 65 -11.38 6.65 3.14
C THR A 65 -11.50 5.39 3.97
N LEU A 66 -11.12 5.46 5.25
CA LEU A 66 -11.21 4.31 6.16
C LEU A 66 -12.64 3.87 6.41
N LEU A 67 -13.55 4.81 6.59
CA LEU A 67 -14.98 4.51 6.71
C LEU A 67 -15.51 3.82 5.45
N GLY A 68 -15.06 4.26 4.27
CA GLY A 68 -15.35 3.63 3.00
C GLY A 68 -14.84 2.18 2.95
N ILE A 69 -13.61 1.92 3.40
CA ILE A 69 -13.04 0.57 3.50
C ILE A 69 -13.88 -0.31 4.44
N ILE A 70 -14.21 0.17 5.63
CA ILE A 70 -15.07 -0.55 6.59
C ILE A 70 -16.44 -0.87 5.97
N THR A 71 -17.02 0.08 5.26
CA THR A 71 -18.32 -0.06 4.60
C THR A 71 -18.27 -1.10 3.48
N LEU A 72 -17.17 -1.13 2.71
CA LEU A 72 -16.88 -2.18 1.72
C LEU A 72 -16.76 -3.57 2.38
N ASP A 73 -16.10 -3.63 3.53
CA ASP A 73 -15.91 -4.85 4.34
C ASP A 73 -17.26 -5.44 4.79
N LYS A 74 -18.17 -4.58 5.17
CA LYS A 74 -19.54 -4.96 5.55
C LYS A 74 -20.41 -5.38 4.37
N GLY A 75 -19.92 -5.24 3.14
CA GLY A 75 -20.61 -5.66 1.91
C GLY A 75 -21.42 -4.57 1.22
N ASP A 76 -21.49 -3.34 1.77
CA ASP A 76 -22.10 -2.20 1.07
C ASP A 76 -21.09 -1.58 0.09
N THR A 77 -20.99 -2.22 -1.07
CA THR A 77 -20.03 -1.83 -2.11
C THR A 77 -20.31 -0.44 -2.67
N ILE A 78 -21.57 -0.05 -2.78
CA ILE A 78 -21.95 1.23 -3.41
C ILE A 78 -21.57 2.39 -2.50
N SER A 79 -21.99 2.35 -1.24
CA SER A 79 -21.69 3.42 -0.30
C SER A 79 -20.19 3.52 -0.01
N GLY A 80 -19.52 2.38 0.21
CA GLY A 80 -18.08 2.36 0.47
C GLY A 80 -17.26 2.93 -0.68
N MET A 81 -17.55 2.54 -1.93
CA MET A 81 -16.87 3.08 -3.11
C MET A 81 -17.14 4.58 -3.32
N ASN A 82 -18.33 5.06 -3.01
CA ASN A 82 -18.63 6.49 -3.08
C ASN A 82 -17.81 7.28 -2.05
N MET A 83 -17.68 6.77 -0.82
CA MET A 83 -16.85 7.40 0.22
C MET A 83 -15.37 7.47 -0.22
N VAL A 84 -14.83 6.41 -0.81
CA VAL A 84 -13.44 6.40 -1.32
C VAL A 84 -13.28 7.39 -2.47
N LYS A 85 -14.23 7.47 -3.41
CA LYS A 85 -14.20 8.47 -4.49
C LYS A 85 -14.23 9.90 -3.98
N ASP A 86 -15.15 10.20 -3.08
CA ASP A 86 -15.25 11.52 -2.47
C ASP A 86 -13.96 11.91 -1.74
N ALA A 87 -13.32 10.97 -1.07
CA ALA A 87 -12.04 11.21 -0.39
C ALA A 87 -10.91 11.47 -1.38
N ALA A 88 -10.86 10.73 -2.49
CA ALA A 88 -9.89 10.96 -3.55
C ALA A 88 -10.05 12.33 -4.22
N GLU A 89 -11.29 12.75 -4.47
CA GLU A 89 -11.61 14.10 -4.99
C GLU A 89 -11.18 15.21 -4.03
N GLN A 90 -11.14 14.92 -2.74
CA GLN A 90 -10.63 15.82 -1.69
C GLN A 90 -9.10 15.73 -1.52
N GLY A 91 -8.41 14.94 -2.35
CA GLY A 91 -6.94 14.85 -2.39
C GLY A 91 -6.33 13.79 -1.46
N CYS A 92 -7.12 12.85 -0.93
CA CYS A 92 -6.57 11.75 -0.15
C CYS A 92 -5.77 10.78 -1.05
N SER A 93 -4.46 10.76 -0.88
CA SER A 93 -3.53 9.94 -1.67
C SER A 93 -3.82 8.43 -1.55
N LEU A 94 -4.23 7.97 -0.37
CA LEU A 94 -4.62 6.57 -0.18
C LEU A 94 -5.90 6.24 -0.98
N ALA A 95 -6.89 7.11 -0.95
CA ALA A 95 -8.12 6.91 -1.72
C ALA A 95 -7.84 6.88 -3.23
N GLU A 96 -6.98 7.77 -3.73
CA GLU A 96 -6.53 7.73 -5.13
C GLU A 96 -5.86 6.40 -5.46
N LEU A 97 -4.95 5.94 -4.59
CA LEU A 97 -4.27 4.66 -4.76
C LEU A 97 -5.27 3.50 -4.82
N LEU A 98 -6.23 3.46 -3.90
CA LEU A 98 -7.28 2.44 -3.87
C LEU A 98 -8.12 2.40 -5.15
N LEU A 99 -8.41 3.55 -5.75
CA LEU A 99 -9.16 3.64 -7.02
C LEU A 99 -8.34 3.18 -8.23
N THR A 100 -7.03 3.09 -8.13
CA THR A 100 -6.17 2.57 -9.21
C THR A 100 -6.06 1.06 -9.23
N ILE A 101 -6.55 0.37 -8.20
CA ILE A 101 -6.56 -1.08 -8.09
C ILE A 101 -7.91 -1.58 -8.69
N PRO A 102 -7.98 -1.87 -9.99
CA PRO A 102 -9.23 -2.30 -10.59
C PRO A 102 -9.40 -3.80 -10.43
N ASP A 103 -10.52 -4.23 -10.18
CA ASP A 103 -10.97 -5.61 -10.20
C ASP A 103 -10.47 -6.52 -9.06
N TRP A 104 -11.31 -6.53 -8.09
CA TRP A 104 -11.36 -7.37 -6.91
C TRP A 104 -11.60 -8.87 -7.19
N LYS A 105 -11.24 -9.36 -8.38
CA LYS A 105 -11.42 -10.76 -8.79
C LYS A 105 -10.20 -11.65 -8.55
N GLY A 106 -9.44 -11.41 -7.50
CA GLY A 106 -8.50 -12.40 -6.99
C GLY A 106 -7.07 -12.31 -7.51
N ARG A 107 -6.71 -11.29 -8.27
CA ARG A 107 -5.33 -10.92 -8.57
C ARG A 107 -5.19 -9.42 -8.51
N LEU A 108 -4.17 -8.93 -7.83
CA LEU A 108 -3.71 -7.53 -7.87
C LEU A 108 -3.27 -7.20 -9.31
N ARG A 109 -4.23 -7.01 -10.20
CA ARG A 109 -3.99 -6.34 -11.48
C ARG A 109 -4.19 -4.86 -11.28
N ALA A 110 -3.30 -4.29 -10.50
CA ALA A 110 -3.17 -2.85 -10.46
C ALA A 110 -2.86 -2.38 -11.88
N ASP A 111 -3.57 -1.35 -12.32
CA ASP A 111 -3.29 -0.73 -13.62
C ASP A 111 -1.93 -0.04 -13.54
N ALA A 112 -0.88 -0.71 -14.04
CA ALA A 112 0.48 -0.20 -14.01
C ALA A 112 0.60 1.21 -14.62
N THR A 113 -0.22 1.51 -15.63
CA THR A 113 -0.24 2.82 -16.27
C THR A 113 -0.78 3.89 -15.31
N LYS A 114 -1.88 3.62 -14.66
CA LYS A 114 -2.45 4.54 -13.66
C LYS A 114 -1.55 4.70 -12.45
N LEU A 115 -0.99 3.60 -11.94
CA LEU A 115 -0.01 3.65 -10.86
C LEU A 115 1.20 4.50 -11.23
N GLY A 116 1.74 4.33 -12.44
CA GLY A 116 2.85 5.14 -12.95
C GLY A 116 2.53 6.64 -13.01
N ILE A 117 1.30 7.01 -13.36
CA ILE A 117 0.86 8.41 -13.40
C ILE A 117 0.84 9.04 -12.01
N ILE A 118 0.39 8.32 -11.00
CA ILE A 118 0.24 8.85 -9.63
C ILE A 118 1.50 8.68 -8.77
N ALA A 119 2.45 7.83 -9.16
CA ALA A 119 3.56 7.40 -8.31
C ALA A 119 4.45 8.55 -7.79
N HIS A 120 4.64 9.61 -8.59
CA HIS A 120 5.41 10.78 -8.17
C HIS A 120 4.70 11.62 -7.10
N ARG A 121 3.38 11.50 -6.99
CA ARG A 121 2.54 12.19 -6.02
C ARG A 121 2.16 11.27 -4.86
N VAL A 122 2.06 9.97 -5.14
CA VAL A 122 1.75 8.91 -4.19
C VAL A 122 2.87 7.87 -4.23
N PRO A 123 4.01 8.10 -3.53
CA PRO A 123 5.19 7.25 -3.65
C PRO A 123 4.95 5.77 -3.35
N LEU A 124 3.94 5.44 -2.54
CA LEU A 124 3.54 4.05 -2.27
C LEU A 124 3.17 3.29 -3.56
N ALA A 125 2.76 3.98 -4.61
CA ALA A 125 2.52 3.37 -5.92
C ALA A 125 3.80 2.77 -6.53
N TYR A 126 5.00 3.27 -6.20
CA TYR A 126 6.26 2.66 -6.62
C TYR A 126 6.45 1.26 -6.01
N LEU A 127 6.12 1.10 -4.72
CA LEU A 127 6.18 -0.21 -4.06
C LEU A 127 5.25 -1.21 -4.75
N ILE A 128 4.01 -0.80 -5.04
CA ILE A 128 3.01 -1.65 -5.71
C ILE A 128 3.44 -1.98 -7.14
N LEU A 129 4.05 -1.03 -7.86
CA LEU A 129 4.62 -1.28 -9.19
C LEU A 129 5.78 -2.30 -9.12
N GLY A 130 6.63 -2.19 -8.09
CA GLY A 130 7.68 -3.16 -7.82
C GLY A 130 7.10 -4.57 -7.66
N ASP A 131 6.10 -4.74 -6.82
CA ASP A 131 5.41 -6.02 -6.61
C ASP A 131 4.79 -6.56 -7.91
N LEU A 132 4.09 -5.68 -8.65
CA LEU A 132 3.41 -6.05 -9.89
C LEU A 132 4.37 -6.59 -10.96
N TYR A 133 5.56 -5.99 -11.09
CA TYR A 133 6.56 -6.45 -12.07
C TYR A 133 7.44 -7.58 -11.55
N TYR A 134 7.54 -7.76 -10.23
CA TYR A 134 8.31 -8.86 -9.64
C TYR A 134 7.59 -10.19 -9.79
N GLU A 135 6.29 -10.20 -9.55
CA GLU A 135 5.45 -11.40 -9.68
C GLU A 135 5.22 -11.76 -11.16
N PRO A 136 5.12 -13.05 -11.49
CA PRO A 136 4.81 -13.45 -12.86
C PRO A 136 3.40 -13.01 -13.25
N ASP A 137 3.26 -12.52 -14.49
CA ASP A 137 1.96 -12.26 -15.11
C ASP A 137 1.21 -13.57 -15.45
N ASP A 138 0.02 -13.45 -16.07
CA ASP A 138 -0.77 -14.61 -16.48
C ASP A 138 -0.08 -15.53 -17.49
N ASN A 139 0.97 -15.04 -18.17
CA ASN A 139 1.79 -15.79 -19.10
C ASN A 139 3.05 -16.36 -18.44
N GLY A 140 3.17 -16.24 -17.11
CA GLY A 140 4.33 -16.65 -16.33
C GLY A 140 5.57 -15.78 -16.52
N LYS A 141 5.43 -14.56 -17.07
CA LYS A 141 6.53 -13.62 -17.28
C LYS A 141 6.59 -12.59 -16.15
N SER A 142 7.78 -12.36 -15.62
CA SER A 142 8.08 -11.28 -14.69
C SER A 142 9.15 -10.35 -15.30
N ASN A 143 9.15 -9.09 -14.86
CA ASN A 143 10.21 -8.14 -15.20
C ASN A 143 10.91 -7.67 -13.93
N LYS A 144 11.72 -8.56 -13.37
CA LYS A 144 12.41 -8.32 -12.10
C LYS A 144 13.36 -7.12 -12.14
N GLN A 145 13.96 -6.83 -13.31
CA GLN A 145 14.78 -5.62 -13.45
C GLN A 145 13.95 -4.36 -13.25
N LEU A 146 12.82 -4.24 -13.93
CA LEU A 146 11.91 -3.10 -13.76
C LEU A 146 11.32 -3.04 -12.35
N ALA A 147 11.04 -4.19 -11.74
CA ALA A 147 10.61 -4.26 -10.34
C ALA A 147 11.64 -3.64 -9.40
N VAL A 148 12.92 -3.98 -9.57
CA VAL A 148 14.01 -3.41 -8.77
C VAL A 148 14.13 -1.90 -8.97
N GLU A 149 13.98 -1.40 -10.20
CA GLU A 149 13.97 0.04 -10.47
C GLU A 149 12.85 0.75 -9.70
N TYR A 150 11.66 0.16 -9.62
CA TYR A 150 10.55 0.72 -8.86
C TYR A 150 10.77 0.61 -7.34
N TYR A 151 11.31 -0.49 -6.83
CA TYR A 151 11.66 -0.61 -5.42
C TYR A 151 12.71 0.41 -5.00
N MET A 152 13.71 0.68 -5.85
CA MET A 152 14.70 1.72 -5.55
C MET A 152 14.07 3.12 -5.53
N LYS A 153 13.11 3.41 -6.40
CA LYS A 153 12.32 4.65 -6.30
C LYS A 153 11.49 4.70 -5.02
N ALA A 154 10.91 3.59 -4.59
CA ALA A 154 10.21 3.52 -3.31
C ALA A 154 11.16 3.78 -2.14
N GLU A 155 12.42 3.31 -2.21
CA GLU A 155 13.46 3.56 -1.21
C GLU A 155 13.84 5.05 -1.17
N GLU A 156 14.04 5.71 -2.32
CA GLU A 156 14.33 7.16 -2.41
C GLU A 156 13.27 8.01 -1.70
N HIS A 157 12.03 7.55 -1.68
CA HIS A 157 10.90 8.19 -1.01
C HIS A 157 10.63 7.66 0.41
N ALA A 158 11.50 6.79 0.92
CA ALA A 158 11.36 6.14 2.24
C ALA A 158 10.04 5.35 2.41
N VAL A 159 9.50 4.77 1.33
CA VAL A 159 8.29 3.94 1.34
C VAL A 159 8.59 2.46 1.06
N LEU A 160 9.85 2.09 0.89
CA LEU A 160 10.24 0.70 0.65
C LEU A 160 10.05 -0.13 1.92
N ASP A 161 9.29 -1.20 1.82
CA ASP A 161 9.09 -2.15 2.91
C ASP A 161 10.21 -3.21 2.95
N ARG A 162 10.22 -3.99 4.03
CA ARG A 162 11.17 -5.08 4.23
C ARG A 162 11.16 -6.07 3.06
N HIS A 163 9.98 -6.43 2.57
CA HIS A 163 9.83 -7.43 1.51
C HIS A 163 10.40 -6.94 0.18
N GLY A 164 10.15 -5.69 -0.19
CA GLY A 164 10.78 -5.06 -1.36
C GLY A 164 12.29 -4.99 -1.23
N ALA A 165 12.81 -4.62 -0.05
CA ALA A 165 14.25 -4.57 0.20
C ALA A 165 14.90 -5.96 0.10
N GLU A 166 14.29 -7.01 0.65
CA GLU A 166 14.76 -8.40 0.50
C GLU A 166 14.84 -8.80 -0.98
N ARG A 167 13.82 -8.48 -1.77
CA ARG A 167 13.77 -8.77 -3.22
C ARG A 167 14.88 -8.06 -4.00
N VAL A 168 15.18 -6.80 -3.68
CA VAL A 168 16.28 -6.05 -4.30
C VAL A 168 17.61 -6.67 -3.95
N LEU A 169 17.86 -6.99 -2.67
CA LEU A 169 19.09 -7.62 -2.23
C LEU A 169 19.28 -9.01 -2.84
N ASP A 170 18.23 -9.81 -2.94
CA ASP A 170 18.28 -11.13 -3.58
C ASP A 170 18.61 -11.01 -5.07
N TYR A 171 18.00 -10.04 -5.75
CA TYR A 171 18.29 -9.78 -7.16
C TYR A 171 19.75 -9.39 -7.36
N TYR A 172 20.28 -8.50 -6.53
CA TYR A 172 21.69 -8.10 -6.55
C TYR A 172 22.65 -9.27 -6.28
N ARG A 173 22.40 -10.06 -5.23
CA ARG A 173 23.25 -11.20 -4.82
C ARG A 173 23.28 -12.31 -5.86
N ASN A 174 22.25 -12.47 -6.66
CA ASN A 174 22.20 -13.42 -7.78
C ASN A 174 22.96 -12.93 -9.03
N GLY A 175 23.67 -11.80 -8.96
CA GLY A 175 24.50 -11.28 -10.05
C GLY A 175 23.73 -10.73 -11.23
N TRP A 176 22.48 -10.37 -11.03
CA TRP A 176 21.65 -9.74 -12.06
C TRP A 176 22.08 -8.30 -12.23
N ASN A 177 21.91 -7.74 -13.43
CA ASN A 177 22.44 -6.44 -13.80
C ASN A 177 21.70 -5.29 -13.12
N VAL A 178 21.96 -5.06 -11.83
CA VAL A 178 21.56 -3.88 -11.08
C VAL A 178 22.82 -3.24 -10.50
N GLN A 179 22.97 -1.92 -10.69
CA GLN A 179 24.06 -1.17 -10.09
C GLN A 179 23.57 -0.59 -8.75
N LEU A 180 23.95 -1.25 -7.66
CA LEU A 180 23.78 -0.73 -6.31
C LEU A 180 25.13 -0.24 -5.79
N THR A 181 25.12 0.94 -5.16
CA THR A 181 26.29 1.42 -4.42
C THR A 181 26.40 0.71 -3.07
N GLU A 182 27.55 0.79 -2.41
CA GLU A 182 27.71 0.24 -1.06
C GLU A 182 26.73 0.89 -0.06
N ASP A 183 26.40 2.17 -0.28
CA ASP A 183 25.47 2.87 0.58
C ASP A 183 24.01 2.42 0.33
N ASP A 184 23.64 2.11 -0.92
CA ASP A 184 22.33 1.52 -1.21
C ASP A 184 22.19 0.17 -0.50
N ILE A 185 23.21 -0.68 -0.58
CA ILE A 185 23.20 -2.00 0.06
C ILE A 185 23.05 -1.85 1.57
N LYS A 186 23.79 -0.95 2.22
CA LYS A 186 23.66 -0.68 3.66
C LYS A 186 22.27 -0.21 4.06
N ARG A 187 21.66 0.71 3.27
CA ARG A 187 20.30 1.18 3.53
C ARG A 187 19.28 0.04 3.42
N LEU A 188 19.38 -0.77 2.37
CA LEU A 188 18.50 -1.94 2.18
C LEU A 188 18.67 -2.97 3.32
N GLU A 189 19.90 -3.24 3.74
CA GLU A 189 20.17 -4.16 4.85
C GLU A 189 19.60 -3.64 6.18
N LEU A 190 19.59 -2.33 6.42
CA LEU A 190 18.95 -1.73 7.58
C LEU A 190 17.42 -1.92 7.58
N ILE A 191 16.77 -1.85 6.41
CA ILE A 191 15.32 -2.09 6.28
C ILE A 191 14.99 -3.56 6.58
N VAL A 192 15.86 -4.48 6.21
CA VAL A 192 15.65 -5.95 6.40
C VAL A 192 15.92 -6.42 7.82
N GLN A 193 16.70 -5.67 8.62
CA GLN A 193 17.02 -6.06 9.99
C GLN A 193 15.74 -6.16 10.85
N PRO A 194 15.60 -7.24 11.65
CA PRO A 194 14.49 -7.33 12.60
C PRO A 194 14.62 -6.20 13.64
N LYS A 195 13.51 -5.46 13.82
CA LYS A 195 13.39 -4.44 14.88
C LYS A 195 13.12 -5.11 16.21
#